data_e9954a8668c73e670aefed4abba2281a
#
_entry.id   e9954a8668c73e670aefed4abba2281a
#
_cell.length_a   1.000
_cell.length_b   1.000
_cell.length_c   1.000
_cell.angle_alpha   90.00
_cell.angle_beta   90.00
_cell.angle_gamma   90.00
#
_symmetry.space_group_name_H-M   'P 1'
#
loop_
_entity.id
_entity.type
_entity.pdbx_description
1 polymer ?
#
loop_
_entity_poly.entity_id
_entity_poly.type
_entity_poly.pdbx_seq_one_letter_code
_entity_poly.pdbx_strand_id
1 'polypeptide(L)'
;MLARISHALLPASEPVDLLNVAFQNPRIHKSSNVDAEAFEAALESCPDRVTGRASYAELCQVCPERQWRFVAINVPYAETMEHQDKIITLMHPHNTEMDLSIACALYFAARGTGMMCTGPGLEHTPYTTDARVLLSGLGADELFAGYTRHATAYSRHGHQGLIEELNLDIGRLGKRNLGRDDRVITNWSKEARFPFLDEKLVEWALAAPVSEKCDFGAPVVENSDLSAQLEPCKKVLRCLAWRMGMCKVASEKKRAVCAISSTRH
;
A
#
# COMPACT_ATOMS: atom_id res chain seq x y z
N MET A 1 7.17 3.82 4.71
CA MET A 1 7.31 5.20 5.22
C MET A 1 6.40 5.48 6.41
N LEU A 2 5.07 5.31 6.36
CA LEU A 2 4.20 5.57 7.53
C LEU A 2 4.66 4.79 8.77
N ALA A 3 4.95 3.50 8.67
CA ALA A 3 5.48 2.71 9.78
C ALA A 3 6.77 3.32 10.38
N ARG A 4 7.70 3.79 9.53
CA ARG A 4 8.93 4.44 9.99
C ARG A 4 8.65 5.77 10.72
N ILE A 5 7.64 6.54 10.27
CA ILE A 5 7.18 7.76 10.96
C ILE A 5 6.52 7.39 12.29
N SER A 6 5.66 6.37 12.31
CA SER A 6 5.00 5.89 13.54
C SER A 6 6.02 5.50 14.60
N HIS A 7 7.15 4.89 14.19
CA HIS A 7 8.23 4.56 15.13
C HIS A 7 8.78 5.80 15.87
N ALA A 8 8.87 6.94 15.19
CA ALA A 8 9.37 8.17 15.81
C ALA A 8 8.34 8.85 16.73
N LEU A 9 7.06 8.51 16.61
CA LEU A 9 5.96 9.18 17.31
C LEU A 9 5.36 8.33 18.44
N LEU A 10 5.46 7.00 18.35
CA LEU A 10 4.92 6.07 19.35
C LEU A 10 6.02 5.59 20.31
N PRO A 11 5.70 5.26 21.57
CA PRO A 11 6.64 4.62 22.49
C PRO A 11 7.30 3.38 21.85
N ALA A 12 8.62 3.21 22.00
CA ALA A 12 9.34 2.09 21.38
C ALA A 12 8.87 0.71 21.87
N SER A 13 8.32 0.66 23.10
CA SER A 13 7.73 -0.56 23.71
C SER A 13 6.41 -1.00 23.05
N GLU A 14 5.76 -0.11 22.31
CA GLU A 14 4.49 -0.42 21.65
C GLU A 14 4.75 -1.17 20.33
N PRO A 15 4.25 -2.42 20.18
CA PRO A 15 4.44 -3.15 18.93
C PRO A 15 3.59 -2.56 17.81
N VAL A 16 4.04 -2.73 16.56
CA VAL A 16 3.32 -2.27 15.38
C VAL A 16 3.11 -3.45 14.43
N ASP A 17 1.86 -3.68 14.07
CA ASP A 17 1.45 -4.73 13.12
C ASP A 17 1.50 -4.21 11.69
N LEU A 18 2.17 -4.97 10.81
CA LEU A 18 2.27 -4.71 9.39
C LEU A 18 1.45 -5.77 8.65
N LEU A 19 0.25 -5.39 8.25
CA LEU A 19 -0.71 -6.31 7.63
C LEU A 19 -0.43 -6.41 6.13
N ASN A 20 -0.16 -7.61 5.65
CA ASN A 20 0.13 -7.87 4.24
C ASN A 20 -0.73 -9.01 3.72
N VAL A 21 -1.57 -8.72 2.73
CA VAL A 21 -2.52 -9.67 2.14
C VAL A 21 -1.95 -10.24 0.86
N ALA A 22 -2.10 -11.54 0.69
CA ALA A 22 -1.86 -12.23 -0.58
C ALA A 22 -3.07 -13.12 -0.91
N PHE A 23 -3.47 -13.11 -2.19
CA PHE A 23 -4.62 -13.87 -2.68
C PHE A 23 -4.18 -15.04 -3.56
N GLN A 24 -4.83 -16.18 -3.39
CA GLN A 24 -4.67 -17.30 -4.30
C GLN A 24 -5.19 -16.94 -5.69
N ASN A 25 -4.34 -17.16 -6.71
CA ASN A 25 -4.74 -17.01 -8.11
C ASN A 25 -5.13 -18.37 -8.70
N PRO A 26 -6.43 -18.64 -8.96
CA PRO A 26 -6.89 -19.93 -9.45
C PRO A 26 -6.40 -20.27 -10.87
N ARG A 27 -5.92 -19.29 -11.64
CA ARG A 27 -5.35 -19.52 -12.98
C ARG A 27 -3.96 -20.13 -12.93
N ILE A 28 -3.20 -19.83 -11.87
CA ILE A 28 -1.83 -20.34 -11.67
C ILE A 28 -1.89 -21.69 -10.94
N HIS A 29 -2.84 -21.87 -10.03
CA HIS A 29 -2.96 -23.04 -9.15
C HIS A 29 -4.21 -23.87 -9.51
N LYS A 30 -4.15 -24.61 -10.63
CA LYS A 30 -5.28 -25.35 -11.20
C LYS A 30 -5.62 -26.68 -10.50
N SER A 31 -4.85 -27.16 -9.53
CA SER A 31 -5.12 -28.47 -8.92
C SER A 31 -5.89 -28.33 -7.60
N SER A 32 -6.95 -29.11 -7.48
CA SER A 32 -7.75 -29.26 -6.25
C SER A 32 -6.99 -29.95 -5.09
N ASN A 33 -5.77 -30.43 -5.34
CA ASN A 33 -4.87 -31.07 -4.40
C ASN A 33 -3.52 -30.34 -4.35
N VAL A 34 -3.53 -29.02 -4.14
CA VAL A 34 -2.28 -28.31 -3.86
C VAL A 34 -1.87 -28.67 -2.44
N ASP A 35 -0.67 -29.23 -2.27
CA ASP A 35 -0.03 -29.41 -0.99
C ASP A 35 0.03 -28.06 -0.26
N ALA A 36 -0.16 -28.08 1.06
CA ALA A 36 -0.16 -26.86 1.89
C ALA A 36 1.14 -26.07 1.71
N GLU A 37 2.28 -26.74 1.58
CA GLU A 37 3.58 -26.09 1.33
C GLU A 37 3.62 -25.39 -0.03
N ALA A 38 3.09 -25.99 -1.08
CA ALA A 38 3.02 -25.39 -2.40
C ALA A 38 2.06 -24.20 -2.44
N PHE A 39 0.98 -24.23 -1.68
CA PHE A 39 0.06 -23.10 -1.51
C PHE A 39 0.76 -21.92 -0.84
N GLU A 40 1.43 -22.14 0.29
CA GLU A 40 2.19 -21.11 1.01
C GLU A 40 3.31 -20.52 0.13
N ALA A 41 4.09 -21.36 -0.55
CA ALA A 41 5.17 -20.92 -1.44
C ALA A 41 4.64 -20.01 -2.57
N ALA A 42 3.48 -20.34 -3.11
CA ALA A 42 2.82 -19.55 -4.13
C ALA A 42 2.43 -18.15 -3.62
N LEU A 43 1.86 -18.06 -2.44
CA LEU A 43 1.48 -16.78 -1.84
C LEU A 43 2.70 -15.95 -1.41
N GLU A 44 3.78 -16.58 -0.94
CA GLU A 44 5.04 -15.91 -0.64
C GLU A 44 5.72 -15.35 -1.92
N SER A 45 5.46 -15.94 -3.09
CA SER A 45 5.96 -15.44 -4.38
C SER A 45 5.14 -14.29 -4.98
N CYS A 46 3.99 -13.94 -4.40
CA CYS A 46 3.19 -12.80 -4.86
C CYS A 46 4.00 -11.50 -4.78
N PRO A 47 3.95 -10.64 -5.82
CA PRO A 47 4.76 -9.42 -5.89
C PRO A 47 4.59 -8.50 -4.67
N ASP A 48 3.37 -8.34 -4.17
CA ASP A 48 3.09 -7.50 -3.00
C ASP A 48 3.62 -8.12 -1.69
N ARG A 49 3.65 -9.47 -1.59
CA ARG A 49 4.26 -10.18 -0.47
C ARG A 49 5.78 -10.05 -0.49
N VAL A 50 6.42 -10.25 -1.64
CA VAL A 50 7.86 -10.10 -1.82
C VAL A 50 8.31 -8.68 -1.44
N THR A 51 7.61 -7.65 -1.96
CA THR A 51 7.90 -6.25 -1.62
C THR A 51 7.62 -5.94 -0.14
N GLY A 52 6.54 -6.49 0.41
CA GLY A 52 6.20 -6.36 1.83
C GLY A 52 7.26 -6.94 2.74
N ARG A 53 7.74 -8.16 2.45
CA ARG A 53 8.85 -8.80 3.19
C ARG A 53 10.16 -8.02 3.12
N ALA A 54 10.51 -7.51 1.92
CA ALA A 54 11.71 -6.70 1.74
C ALA A 54 11.64 -5.39 2.55
N SER A 55 10.48 -4.71 2.51
CA SER A 55 10.23 -3.48 3.27
C SER A 55 10.24 -3.72 4.78
N TYR A 56 9.68 -4.85 5.23
CA TYR A 56 9.72 -5.27 6.62
C TYR A 56 11.14 -5.54 7.11
N ALA A 57 11.94 -6.27 6.33
CA ALA A 57 13.33 -6.55 6.68
C ALA A 57 14.16 -5.27 6.80
N GLU A 58 13.98 -4.31 5.88
CA GLU A 58 14.65 -3.01 5.97
C GLU A 58 14.19 -2.23 7.21
N LEU A 59 12.89 -2.23 7.52
CA LEU A 59 12.34 -1.56 8.69
C LEU A 59 12.91 -2.12 10.01
N CYS A 60 13.04 -3.45 10.12
CA CYS A 60 13.69 -4.10 11.28
C CYS A 60 15.17 -3.70 11.43
N GLN A 61 15.87 -3.49 10.31
CA GLN A 61 17.26 -3.04 10.34
C GLN A 61 17.40 -1.57 10.75
N VAL A 62 16.50 -0.72 10.28
CA VAL A 62 16.52 0.74 10.54
C VAL A 62 15.97 1.09 11.93
N CYS A 63 15.06 0.30 12.46
CA CYS A 63 14.42 0.52 13.75
C CYS A 63 14.40 -0.78 14.57
N PRO A 64 15.59 -1.27 15.02
CA PRO A 64 15.71 -2.57 15.69
C PRO A 64 15.12 -2.60 17.10
N GLU A 65 14.95 -1.44 17.74
CA GLU A 65 14.42 -1.31 19.09
C GLU A 65 12.90 -1.48 19.20
N ARG A 66 12.18 -1.49 18.06
CA ARG A 66 10.74 -1.73 18.05
C ARG A 66 10.41 -3.16 17.66
N GLN A 67 9.45 -3.75 18.34
CA GLN A 67 8.85 -5.01 17.92
C GLN A 67 7.92 -4.76 16.72
N TRP A 68 8.38 -5.14 15.53
CA TRP A 68 7.60 -5.15 14.32
C TRP A 68 6.97 -6.54 14.14
N ARG A 69 5.67 -6.60 13.91
CA ARG A 69 4.96 -7.84 13.65
C ARG A 69 4.50 -7.84 12.19
N PHE A 70 5.10 -8.67 11.37
CA PHE A 70 4.64 -8.86 10.00
C PHE A 70 3.56 -9.95 10.00
N VAL A 71 2.33 -9.57 9.65
CA VAL A 71 1.18 -10.47 9.60
C VAL A 71 0.89 -10.83 8.14
N ALA A 72 1.28 -12.04 7.76
CA ALA A 72 1.02 -12.59 6.43
C ALA A 72 -0.41 -13.14 6.38
N ILE A 73 -1.29 -12.44 5.69
CA ILE A 73 -2.70 -12.79 5.54
C ILE A 73 -2.86 -13.51 4.19
N ASN A 74 -2.99 -14.82 4.23
CA ASN A 74 -3.11 -15.69 3.09
C ASN A 74 -4.59 -16.00 2.84
N VAL A 75 -5.12 -15.57 1.70
CA VAL A 75 -6.54 -15.69 1.38
C VAL A 75 -6.75 -16.70 0.25
N PRO A 76 -7.31 -17.89 0.54
CA PRO A 76 -7.72 -18.84 -0.47
C PRO A 76 -8.76 -18.24 -1.42
N TYR A 77 -8.78 -18.73 -2.66
CA TYR A 77 -9.78 -18.25 -3.63
C TYR A 77 -11.22 -18.55 -3.17
N ALA A 78 -11.46 -19.74 -2.59
CA ALA A 78 -12.77 -20.10 -2.05
C ALA A 78 -13.25 -19.09 -0.99
N GLU A 79 -12.39 -18.69 -0.08
CA GLU A 79 -12.69 -17.70 0.96
C GLU A 79 -12.96 -16.31 0.36
N THR A 80 -12.20 -15.93 -0.68
CA THR A 80 -12.47 -14.69 -1.42
C THR A 80 -13.88 -14.70 -1.99
N MET A 81 -14.31 -15.80 -2.60
CA MET A 81 -15.65 -15.94 -3.18
C MET A 81 -16.74 -15.94 -2.12
N GLU A 82 -16.53 -16.59 -0.98
CA GLU A 82 -17.47 -16.60 0.16
C GLU A 82 -17.78 -15.18 0.66
N HIS A 83 -16.76 -14.31 0.72
CA HIS A 83 -16.92 -12.94 1.21
C HIS A 83 -17.29 -11.93 0.12
N GLN A 84 -17.29 -12.31 -1.15
CA GLN A 84 -17.40 -11.39 -2.30
C GLN A 84 -18.67 -10.55 -2.27
N ASP A 85 -19.84 -11.14 -2.06
CA ASP A 85 -21.11 -10.42 -2.04
C ASP A 85 -21.18 -9.39 -0.92
N LYS A 86 -20.63 -9.73 0.24
CA LYS A 86 -20.50 -8.80 1.36
C LYS A 86 -19.61 -7.61 0.99
N ILE A 87 -18.46 -7.87 0.37
CA ILE A 87 -17.51 -6.84 -0.04
C ILE A 87 -18.13 -5.94 -1.12
N ILE A 88 -18.85 -6.50 -2.09
CA ILE A 88 -19.58 -5.74 -3.11
C ILE A 88 -20.61 -4.80 -2.46
N THR A 89 -21.33 -5.27 -1.45
CA THR A 89 -22.27 -4.44 -0.68
C THR A 89 -21.55 -3.29 0.03
N LEU A 90 -20.43 -3.54 0.67
CA LEU A 90 -19.64 -2.54 1.39
C LEU A 90 -19.00 -1.50 0.47
N MET A 91 -18.58 -1.89 -0.73
CA MET A 91 -17.96 -0.97 -1.68
C MET A 91 -18.96 -0.10 -2.45
N HIS A 92 -20.26 -0.38 -2.39
CA HIS A 92 -21.28 0.43 -3.08
C HIS A 92 -21.12 1.94 -2.75
N PRO A 93 -21.26 2.85 -3.73
CA PRO A 93 -21.75 2.67 -5.12
C PRO A 93 -20.68 2.25 -6.15
N HIS A 94 -19.47 1.92 -5.73
CA HIS A 94 -18.40 1.47 -6.64
C HIS A 94 -18.72 0.08 -7.19
N ASN A 95 -18.42 -0.15 -8.48
CA ASN A 95 -18.78 -1.37 -9.18
C ASN A 95 -17.72 -1.87 -10.18
N THR A 96 -16.49 -1.33 -10.11
CA THR A 96 -15.42 -1.79 -11.01
C THR A 96 -14.64 -2.95 -10.40
N GLU A 97 -14.02 -3.78 -11.25
CA GLU A 97 -13.14 -4.88 -10.81
C GLU A 97 -11.93 -4.36 -10.01
N MET A 98 -11.42 -3.17 -10.37
CA MET A 98 -10.33 -2.53 -9.64
C MET A 98 -10.78 -2.14 -8.23
N ASP A 99 -11.97 -1.56 -8.08
CA ASP A 99 -12.53 -1.22 -6.78
C ASP A 99 -12.75 -2.46 -5.91
N LEU A 100 -13.24 -3.55 -6.51
CA LEU A 100 -13.41 -4.83 -5.82
C LEU A 100 -12.08 -5.40 -5.34
N SER A 101 -11.05 -5.38 -6.18
CA SER A 101 -9.70 -5.86 -5.80
C SER A 101 -9.14 -5.11 -4.61
N ILE A 102 -9.27 -3.77 -4.61
CA ILE A 102 -8.80 -2.94 -3.49
C ILE A 102 -9.65 -3.18 -2.24
N ALA A 103 -10.98 -3.25 -2.40
CA ALA A 103 -11.91 -3.53 -1.30
C ALA A 103 -11.63 -4.89 -0.64
N CYS A 104 -11.38 -5.95 -1.43
CA CYS A 104 -10.98 -7.25 -0.91
C CYS A 104 -9.68 -7.17 -0.11
N ALA A 105 -8.65 -6.50 -0.64
CA ALA A 105 -7.37 -6.37 0.04
C ALA A 105 -7.52 -5.66 1.41
N LEU A 106 -8.25 -4.55 1.44
CA LEU A 106 -8.52 -3.81 2.69
C LEU A 106 -9.42 -4.59 3.66
N TYR A 107 -10.43 -5.30 3.13
CA TYR A 107 -11.33 -6.11 3.94
C TYR A 107 -10.59 -7.21 4.72
N PHE A 108 -9.77 -8.00 4.04
CA PHE A 108 -8.99 -9.05 4.67
C PHE A 108 -7.83 -8.50 5.52
N ALA A 109 -7.23 -7.37 5.13
CA ALA A 109 -6.27 -6.68 5.97
C ALA A 109 -6.92 -6.22 7.30
N ALA A 110 -8.12 -5.65 7.24
CA ALA A 110 -8.83 -5.19 8.43
C ALA A 110 -9.29 -6.34 9.34
N ARG A 111 -9.62 -7.52 8.78
CA ARG A 111 -9.84 -8.74 9.58
C ARG A 111 -8.60 -9.07 10.41
N GLY A 112 -7.41 -8.90 9.83
CA GLY A 112 -6.14 -8.95 10.53
C GLY A 112 -5.72 -10.33 11.03
N THR A 113 -6.30 -11.42 10.51
CA THR A 113 -5.98 -12.80 10.88
C THR A 113 -5.01 -13.40 9.87
N GLY A 114 -3.88 -13.94 10.33
CA GLY A 114 -2.85 -14.52 9.47
C GLY A 114 -1.73 -15.16 10.26
N MET A 115 -0.60 -15.36 9.62
CA MET A 115 0.62 -15.89 10.23
C MET A 115 1.57 -14.73 10.55
N MET A 116 1.91 -14.54 11.81
CA MET A 116 2.76 -13.46 12.28
C MET A 116 4.20 -13.93 12.43
N CYS A 117 5.15 -13.07 12.04
CA CYS A 117 6.55 -13.19 12.47
C CYS A 117 7.05 -11.86 13.06
N THR A 118 7.97 -11.95 14.02
CA THR A 118 8.53 -10.80 14.75
C THR A 118 9.95 -10.46 14.32
N GLY A 119 10.50 -11.15 13.33
CA GLY A 119 11.81 -10.91 12.73
C GLY A 119 11.97 -11.70 11.44
N PRO A 120 12.82 -11.20 10.50
CA PRO A 120 13.12 -11.93 9.27
C PRO A 120 13.71 -13.31 9.56
N GLY A 121 13.10 -14.37 8.97
CA GLY A 121 13.56 -15.75 9.16
C GLY A 121 13.14 -16.42 10.47
N LEU A 122 12.37 -15.74 11.33
CA LEU A 122 11.81 -16.34 12.54
C LEU A 122 10.54 -17.15 12.23
N GLU A 123 10.20 -18.04 13.15
CA GLU A 123 9.03 -18.90 13.08
C GLU A 123 7.74 -18.08 12.94
N HIS A 124 6.81 -18.61 12.17
CA HIS A 124 5.50 -18.02 11.96
C HIS A 124 4.48 -18.63 12.91
N THR A 125 3.72 -17.81 13.60
CA THR A 125 2.66 -18.24 14.53
C THR A 125 1.30 -17.72 14.09
N PRO A 126 0.19 -18.48 14.28
CA PRO A 126 -1.15 -17.96 14.07
C PRO A 126 -1.41 -16.73 14.94
N TYR A 127 -1.97 -15.69 14.33
CA TYR A 127 -2.18 -14.41 15.01
C TYR A 127 -3.38 -13.67 14.42
N THR A 128 -4.09 -12.97 15.29
CA THR A 128 -5.09 -11.99 14.89
C THR A 128 -4.77 -10.66 15.59
N THR A 129 -4.62 -9.60 14.81
CA THR A 129 -4.30 -8.28 15.35
C THR A 129 -5.40 -7.73 16.23
N ASP A 130 -5.04 -7.26 17.41
CA ASP A 130 -5.89 -6.53 18.34
C ASP A 130 -5.91 -5.02 18.07
N ALA A 131 -5.10 -4.54 17.16
CA ALA A 131 -5.08 -3.14 16.76
C ALA A 131 -6.46 -2.68 16.30
N ARG A 132 -6.93 -1.56 16.85
CA ARG A 132 -8.22 -0.96 16.52
C ARG A 132 -8.10 0.14 15.46
N VAL A 133 -6.92 0.71 15.30
CA VAL A 133 -6.64 1.79 14.34
C VAL A 133 -5.73 1.26 13.24
N LEU A 134 -6.13 1.43 12.00
CA LEU A 134 -5.36 1.07 10.81
C LEU A 134 -4.94 2.32 10.05
N LEU A 135 -3.64 2.46 9.79
CA LEU A 135 -3.11 3.55 8.99
C LEU A 135 -3.08 3.14 7.51
N SER A 136 -3.72 3.93 6.66
CA SER A 136 -3.73 3.75 5.21
C SER A 136 -2.82 4.76 4.52
N GLY A 137 -2.19 4.32 3.44
CA GLY A 137 -1.39 5.17 2.55
C GLY A 137 -2.21 5.96 1.52
N LEU A 138 -3.54 5.91 1.58
CA LEU A 138 -4.42 6.65 0.68
C LEU A 138 -4.11 8.15 0.72
N GLY A 139 -4.14 8.80 -0.43
CA GLY A 139 -3.79 10.22 -0.63
C GLY A 139 -2.37 10.44 -1.13
N ALA A 140 -1.44 9.49 -0.87
CA ALA A 140 -0.05 9.66 -1.28
C ALA A 140 0.14 9.70 -2.81
N ASP A 141 -0.62 8.94 -3.56
CA ASP A 141 -0.54 8.93 -5.03
C ASP A 141 -1.22 10.18 -5.63
N GLU A 142 -2.30 10.61 -5.06
CA GLU A 142 -3.10 11.76 -5.48
C GLU A 142 -2.38 13.10 -5.21
N LEU A 143 -1.77 13.24 -4.04
CA LEU A 143 -1.10 14.48 -3.66
C LEU A 143 0.29 14.63 -4.26
N PHE A 144 1.00 13.51 -4.50
CA PHE A 144 2.43 13.50 -4.85
C PHE A 144 2.72 12.86 -6.20
N ALA A 145 1.74 12.86 -7.10
CA ALA A 145 1.86 12.39 -8.49
C ALA A 145 2.33 10.92 -8.62
N GLY A 146 1.70 10.02 -7.87
CA GLY A 146 2.10 8.62 -7.85
C GLY A 146 1.54 7.75 -8.97
N TYR A 147 0.56 8.19 -9.77
CA TYR A 147 -0.05 7.38 -10.83
C TYR A 147 0.65 7.55 -12.18
N THR A 148 0.65 6.50 -13.01
CA THR A 148 1.22 6.53 -14.36
C THR A 148 0.59 7.61 -15.23
N ARG A 149 -0.71 7.90 -15.05
CA ARG A 149 -1.40 8.97 -15.76
C ARG A 149 -0.85 10.36 -15.48
N HIS A 150 -0.28 10.59 -14.28
CA HIS A 150 0.40 11.85 -13.94
C HIS A 150 1.65 12.06 -14.81
N ALA A 151 2.47 11.02 -14.96
CA ALA A 151 3.62 11.06 -15.85
C ALA A 151 3.19 11.28 -17.32
N THR A 152 2.08 10.65 -17.74
CA THR A 152 1.51 10.84 -19.09
C THR A 152 0.99 12.25 -19.29
N ALA A 153 0.29 12.82 -18.31
CA ALA A 153 -0.20 14.19 -18.35
C ALA A 153 0.96 15.19 -18.46
N TYR A 154 2.01 14.97 -17.66
CA TYR A 154 3.23 15.77 -17.72
C TYR A 154 3.89 15.68 -19.11
N SER A 155 4.07 14.46 -19.66
CA SER A 155 4.73 14.29 -20.96
C SER A 155 3.96 14.94 -22.14
N ARG A 156 2.64 15.07 -22.01
CA ARG A 156 1.78 15.68 -23.05
C ARG A 156 1.65 17.19 -22.92
N HIS A 157 1.52 17.70 -21.72
CA HIS A 157 1.13 19.08 -21.45
C HIS A 157 1.99 19.78 -20.39
N GLY A 158 3.15 19.20 -20.06
CA GLY A 158 4.08 19.77 -19.07
C GLY A 158 3.48 19.89 -17.67
N HIS A 159 3.97 20.85 -16.91
CA HIS A 159 3.52 21.08 -15.54
C HIS A 159 2.01 21.41 -15.44
N GLN A 160 1.48 22.14 -16.42
CA GLN A 160 0.07 22.53 -16.41
C GLN A 160 -0.84 21.30 -16.48
N GLY A 161 -0.58 20.37 -17.41
CA GLY A 161 -1.38 19.13 -17.51
C GLY A 161 -1.25 18.25 -16.25
N LEU A 162 -0.08 18.22 -15.64
CA LEU A 162 0.11 17.51 -14.37
C LEU A 162 -0.70 18.13 -13.23
N ILE A 163 -0.73 19.46 -13.11
CA ILE A 163 -1.53 20.17 -12.10
C ILE A 163 -3.03 19.87 -12.29
N GLU A 164 -3.51 19.92 -13.51
CA GLU A 164 -4.91 19.62 -13.84
C GLU A 164 -5.30 18.20 -13.44
N GLU A 165 -4.45 17.21 -13.75
CA GLU A 165 -4.69 15.80 -13.39
C GLU A 165 -4.65 15.58 -11.87
N LEU A 166 -3.72 16.22 -11.14
CA LEU A 166 -3.66 16.17 -9.68
C LEU A 166 -4.91 16.77 -9.03
N ASN A 167 -5.35 17.94 -9.49
CA ASN A 167 -6.56 18.60 -8.99
C ASN A 167 -7.80 17.72 -9.23
N LEU A 168 -7.87 17.06 -10.39
CA LEU A 168 -8.94 16.14 -10.71
C LEU A 168 -8.98 14.95 -9.74
N ASP A 169 -7.82 14.38 -9.41
CA ASP A 169 -7.73 13.24 -8.48
C ASP A 169 -8.09 13.63 -7.05
N ILE A 170 -7.57 14.74 -6.56
CA ILE A 170 -7.88 15.26 -5.23
C ILE A 170 -9.39 15.56 -5.11
N GLY A 171 -9.97 16.21 -6.11
CA GLY A 171 -11.41 16.51 -6.13
C GLY A 171 -12.32 15.27 -6.15
N ARG A 172 -11.80 14.11 -6.57
CA ARG A 172 -12.53 12.83 -6.62
C ARG A 172 -12.29 11.93 -5.41
N LEU A 173 -11.29 12.19 -4.58
CA LEU A 173 -10.89 11.32 -3.47
C LEU A 173 -12.05 10.93 -2.56
N GLY A 174 -12.82 11.91 -2.11
CA GLY A 174 -13.96 11.68 -1.22
C GLY A 174 -15.05 10.79 -1.83
N LYS A 175 -15.25 10.90 -3.16
CA LYS A 175 -16.28 10.12 -3.88
C LYS A 175 -15.81 8.73 -4.31
N ARG A 176 -14.51 8.57 -4.61
CA ARG A 176 -13.97 7.34 -5.20
C ARG A 176 -13.38 6.38 -4.19
N ASN A 177 -12.54 6.85 -3.29
CA ASN A 177 -11.71 5.95 -2.50
C ASN A 177 -12.10 5.92 -1.03
N LEU A 178 -12.23 7.10 -0.42
CA LEU A 178 -12.32 7.26 1.02
C LEU A 178 -13.50 6.48 1.63
N GLY A 179 -14.71 6.67 1.10
CA GLY A 179 -15.90 6.02 1.62
C GLY A 179 -15.90 4.50 1.42
N ARG A 180 -15.32 3.99 0.31
CA ARG A 180 -15.14 2.55 0.10
C ARG A 180 -14.20 1.97 1.14
N ASP A 181 -13.02 2.56 1.29
CA ASP A 181 -11.95 2.07 2.16
C ASP A 181 -12.41 2.10 3.62
N ASP A 182 -13.07 3.17 4.03
CA ASP A 182 -13.63 3.31 5.37
C ASP A 182 -14.67 2.21 5.67
N ARG A 183 -15.66 2.01 4.81
CA ARG A 183 -16.71 0.99 5.02
C ARG A 183 -16.18 -0.43 5.11
N VAL A 184 -15.22 -0.81 4.27
CA VAL A 184 -14.68 -2.18 4.31
C VAL A 184 -13.81 -2.42 5.53
N ILE A 185 -13.10 -1.40 6.01
CA ILE A 185 -12.27 -1.47 7.23
C ILE A 185 -13.15 -1.49 8.48
N THR A 186 -14.11 -0.58 8.58
CA THR A 186 -14.99 -0.47 9.75
C THR A 186 -15.92 -1.65 9.93
N ASN A 187 -16.18 -2.44 8.87
CA ASN A 187 -16.92 -3.70 8.99
C ASN A 187 -16.30 -4.68 10.00
N TRP A 188 -14.99 -4.58 10.23
CA TRP A 188 -14.26 -5.39 11.21
C TRP A 188 -14.05 -4.67 12.56
N SER A 189 -14.85 -3.66 12.85
CA SER A 189 -14.72 -2.82 14.07
C SER A 189 -13.33 -2.20 14.23
N LYS A 190 -12.70 -1.87 13.09
CA LYS A 190 -11.44 -1.15 13.03
C LYS A 190 -11.70 0.28 12.54
N GLU A 191 -10.87 1.22 12.96
CA GLU A 191 -10.92 2.61 12.53
C GLU A 191 -9.85 2.87 11.47
N ALA A 192 -10.25 3.38 10.30
CA ALA A 192 -9.31 3.80 9.27
C ALA A 192 -8.79 5.22 9.55
N ARG A 193 -7.47 5.41 9.47
CA ARG A 193 -6.83 6.72 9.51
C ARG A 193 -6.02 6.92 8.24
N PHE A 194 -6.09 8.13 7.72
CA PHE A 194 -5.50 8.52 6.43
C PHE A 194 -4.51 9.68 6.63
N PRO A 195 -3.27 9.41 7.11
CA PRO A 195 -2.32 10.49 7.46
C PRO A 195 -1.98 11.42 6.29
N PHE A 196 -2.03 10.92 5.04
CA PHE A 196 -1.82 11.76 3.86
C PHE A 196 -3.01 12.69 3.56
N LEU A 197 -4.16 12.48 4.18
CA LEU A 197 -5.35 13.31 4.03
C LEU A 197 -5.57 14.23 5.26
N ASP A 198 -4.56 14.39 6.10
CA ASP A 198 -4.55 15.45 7.12
C ASP A 198 -4.70 16.82 6.45
N GLU A 199 -5.59 17.66 6.99
CA GLU A 199 -5.97 18.93 6.36
C GLU A 199 -4.77 19.85 6.11
N LYS A 200 -3.82 19.92 7.06
CA LYS A 200 -2.61 20.74 6.91
C LYS A 200 -1.66 20.18 5.86
N LEU A 201 -1.57 18.85 5.76
CA LEU A 201 -0.76 18.23 4.72
C LEU A 201 -1.38 18.42 3.33
N VAL A 202 -2.71 18.32 3.22
CA VAL A 202 -3.44 18.60 1.98
C VAL A 202 -3.27 20.07 1.58
N GLU A 203 -3.46 21.01 2.52
CA GLU A 203 -3.26 22.44 2.30
C GLU A 203 -1.84 22.72 1.79
N TRP A 204 -0.83 22.20 2.46
CA TRP A 204 0.56 22.32 2.02
C TRP A 204 0.78 21.71 0.63
N ALA A 205 0.27 20.53 0.38
CA ALA A 205 0.45 19.84 -0.90
C ALA A 205 -0.26 20.55 -2.07
N LEU A 206 -1.36 21.25 -1.80
CA LEU A 206 -2.05 22.09 -2.80
C LEU A 206 -1.28 23.40 -3.08
N ALA A 207 -0.70 24.00 -2.05
CA ALA A 207 0.05 25.25 -2.17
C ALA A 207 1.47 25.05 -2.73
N ALA A 208 2.10 23.91 -2.46
CA ALA A 208 3.47 23.63 -2.88
C ALA A 208 3.57 23.48 -4.41
N PRO A 209 4.63 24.07 -5.03
CA PRO A 209 4.93 23.84 -6.43
C PRO A 209 5.03 22.35 -6.75
N VAL A 210 4.54 21.94 -7.93
CA VAL A 210 4.55 20.53 -8.33
C VAL A 210 5.97 19.97 -8.39
N SER A 211 6.96 20.79 -8.75
CA SER A 211 8.39 20.44 -8.76
C SER A 211 8.96 20.06 -7.39
N GLU A 212 8.34 20.49 -6.29
CA GLU A 212 8.74 20.07 -4.96
C GLU A 212 8.18 18.69 -4.57
N LYS A 213 7.10 18.26 -5.22
CA LYS A 213 6.39 17.00 -4.92
C LYS A 213 6.86 15.83 -5.77
N CYS A 214 7.15 16.09 -7.04
CA CYS A 214 7.59 15.12 -8.03
C CYS A 214 8.54 15.80 -9.03
N ASP A 215 9.27 15.00 -9.82
CA ASP A 215 10.39 15.51 -10.61
C ASP A 215 10.45 14.88 -12.02
N PHE A 216 9.33 14.97 -12.74
CA PHE A 216 9.24 14.37 -14.09
C PHE A 216 10.10 15.07 -15.15
N GLY A 217 10.59 16.28 -14.89
CA GLY A 217 11.35 17.08 -15.86
C GLY A 217 12.85 17.17 -15.57
N ALA A 218 13.34 16.59 -14.48
CA ALA A 218 14.75 16.67 -14.16
C ALA A 218 15.60 15.82 -15.12
N PRO A 219 16.72 16.37 -15.61
CA PRO A 219 17.69 15.57 -16.34
C PRO A 219 18.27 14.48 -15.45
N VAL A 220 18.38 13.26 -15.98
CA VAL A 220 19.09 12.18 -15.29
C VAL A 220 20.57 12.54 -15.26
N VAL A 221 21.09 12.92 -14.11
CA VAL A 221 22.51 13.24 -13.92
C VAL A 221 23.24 11.97 -13.49
N GLU A 222 24.04 11.39 -14.38
CA GLU A 222 24.70 10.09 -14.20
C GLU A 222 25.68 9.99 -13.01
N ASN A 223 26.14 11.11 -12.46
CA ASN A 223 27.13 11.14 -11.38
C ASN A 223 26.65 11.87 -10.11
N SER A 224 25.34 11.99 -9.93
CA SER A 224 24.79 12.64 -8.75
C SER A 224 24.54 11.66 -7.61
N ASP A 225 24.41 12.23 -6.41
CA ASP A 225 24.01 11.55 -5.19
C ASP A 225 22.89 10.52 -5.43
N LEU A 226 22.95 9.36 -4.78
CA LEU A 226 21.98 8.26 -4.94
C LEU A 226 20.50 8.73 -4.85
N SER A 227 20.26 9.80 -4.09
CA SER A 227 18.92 10.42 -4.02
C SER A 227 18.43 10.98 -5.35
N ALA A 228 19.32 11.38 -6.25
CA ALA A 228 18.97 11.90 -7.59
C ALA A 228 18.52 10.79 -8.55
N GLN A 229 18.83 9.53 -8.26
CA GLN A 229 18.43 8.36 -9.04
C GLN A 229 17.05 7.82 -8.67
N LEU A 230 16.38 8.42 -7.68
CA LEU A 230 15.05 8.00 -7.26
C LEU A 230 14.01 8.33 -8.34
N GLU A 231 13.02 7.45 -8.49
CA GLU A 231 11.87 7.64 -9.39
C GLU A 231 11.25 9.04 -9.23
N PRO A 232 10.86 9.70 -10.33
CA PRO A 232 10.33 11.07 -10.29
C PRO A 232 8.96 11.16 -9.59
N CYS A 233 8.16 10.09 -9.63
CA CYS A 233 6.87 10.04 -8.97
C CYS A 233 7.04 10.02 -7.43
N LYS A 234 6.27 10.80 -6.71
CA LYS A 234 6.35 10.91 -5.24
C LYS A 234 7.77 11.25 -4.75
N LYS A 235 8.53 12.04 -5.50
CA LYS A 235 9.96 12.29 -5.24
C LYS A 235 10.22 12.76 -3.81
N VAL A 236 9.43 13.72 -3.30
CA VAL A 236 9.57 14.21 -1.93
C VAL A 236 9.41 13.12 -0.88
N LEU A 237 8.43 12.19 -1.07
CA LEU A 237 8.23 11.08 -0.14
C LEU A 237 9.36 10.07 -0.22
N ARG A 238 9.92 9.84 -1.41
CA ARG A 238 11.08 8.97 -1.61
C ARG A 238 12.33 9.56 -0.96
N CYS A 239 12.58 10.85 -1.16
CA CYS A 239 13.68 11.57 -0.49
C CYS A 239 13.54 11.53 1.04
N LEU A 240 12.32 11.69 1.56
CA LEU A 240 12.05 11.56 2.99
C LEU A 240 12.36 10.14 3.48
N ALA A 241 11.85 9.11 2.79
CA ALA A 241 12.12 7.72 3.14
C ALA A 241 13.63 7.42 3.15
N TRP A 242 14.35 7.91 2.14
CA TRP A 242 15.80 7.80 2.04
C TRP A 242 16.51 8.42 3.26
N ARG A 243 16.18 9.68 3.59
CA ARG A 243 16.72 10.40 4.75
C ARG A 243 16.42 9.70 6.08
N MET A 244 15.32 8.96 6.14
CA MET A 244 14.93 8.16 7.31
C MET A 244 15.58 6.77 7.35
N GLY A 245 16.53 6.48 6.44
CA GLY A 245 17.26 5.23 6.35
C GLY A 245 16.59 4.13 5.52
N MET A 246 15.38 4.36 5.00
CA MET A 246 14.60 3.41 4.20
C MET A 246 15.00 3.48 2.71
N CYS A 247 16.27 3.18 2.40
CA CYS A 247 16.85 3.39 1.07
C CYS A 247 16.28 2.44 0.01
N LYS A 248 16.05 1.16 0.36
CA LYS A 248 15.46 0.17 -0.54
C LYS A 248 14.01 0.53 -0.87
N VAL A 249 13.21 0.85 0.15
CA VAL A 249 11.83 1.32 -0.03
C VAL A 249 11.76 2.59 -0.86
N ALA A 250 12.68 3.54 -0.67
CA ALA A 250 12.75 4.77 -1.45
C ALA A 250 13.01 4.50 -2.94
N SER A 251 13.83 3.50 -3.26
CA SER A 251 14.22 3.11 -4.63
C SER A 251 13.22 2.16 -5.30
N GLU A 252 12.24 1.62 -4.57
CA GLU A 252 11.29 0.65 -5.12
C GLU A 252 10.43 1.28 -6.23
N LYS A 253 10.32 0.57 -7.36
CA LYS A 253 9.50 1.02 -8.49
C LYS A 253 8.01 0.94 -8.12
N LYS A 254 7.24 1.92 -8.60
CA LYS A 254 5.78 1.88 -8.44
C LYS A 254 5.19 0.63 -9.06
N ARG A 255 4.37 -0.09 -8.28
CA ARG A 255 3.51 -1.19 -8.77
C ARG A 255 2.05 -0.89 -8.43
N ALA A 256 1.14 -1.35 -9.27
CA ALA A 256 -0.28 -1.39 -8.91
C ALA A 256 -0.51 -2.57 -7.94
N VAL A 257 -1.53 -2.46 -7.09
CA VAL A 257 -2.01 -3.60 -6.28
C VAL A 257 -2.35 -4.75 -7.23
N CYS A 258 -1.86 -5.96 -6.94
CA CYS A 258 -2.17 -7.13 -7.78
C CYS A 258 -3.68 -7.37 -7.79
N ALA A 259 -4.30 -7.23 -8.97
CA ALA A 259 -5.72 -7.46 -9.14
C ALA A 259 -6.06 -8.93 -8.88
N ILE A 260 -7.13 -9.17 -8.13
CA ILE A 260 -7.80 -10.47 -8.09
C ILE A 260 -8.38 -10.67 -9.48
N SER A 261 -7.86 -11.65 -10.24
CA SER A 261 -8.40 -11.92 -11.57
C SER A 261 -9.78 -12.56 -11.42
N SER A 262 -10.85 -11.77 -11.53
CA SER A 262 -12.20 -12.29 -11.60
C SER A 262 -12.40 -12.97 -12.96
N THR A 263 -12.80 -14.23 -12.94
CA THR A 263 -13.41 -14.87 -14.10
C THR A 263 -14.88 -14.50 -14.12
N ARG A 264 -15.26 -13.49 -14.92
CA ARG A 264 -16.64 -13.49 -15.42
C ARG A 264 -16.73 -14.51 -16.55
N HIS A 265 -17.57 -15.53 -16.37
CA HIS A 265 -18.16 -16.32 -17.45
C HIS A 265 -19.31 -15.56 -18.04
#